data_e6772903bf27e7660754de64845a2ea6
#
_entry.id   e6772903bf27e7660754de64845a2ea6
#
_cell.length_a   1.000
_cell.length_b   1.000
_cell.length_c   1.000
_cell.angle_alpha   90.00
_cell.angle_beta   90.00
_cell.angle_gamma   90.00
#
_symmetry.space_group_name_H-M   'P 1'
#
loop_
_entity.id
_entity.type
_entity.pdbx_description
1 polymer ?
#
loop_
_entity_poly.entity_id
_entity_poly.type
_entity_poly.pdbx_seq_one_letter_code
_entity_poly.pdbx_strand_id
1 'polypeptide(L)'
;MKQNKRLCYFSGIMAVGCLLALNSCEHDMDKYQKKPVPSDAERVSYAEKVLGITIDKQQDWVLTKEYSVKIVADADLQDIFEVRVLNAHPYTETNAILASSAATNGNEVTLRFRSPFVADSMLYAACVTKDGKCIARPFIPGVDASVSFIDKAPNQASARRYKAATVINPPQSTMSYIKDYYSFIRALKKALPEGNDNRTVIGGSDYTNIIQVRKNAFDTNSLLLAYLGGKSGPDDDIYYVWYPGGTAENKDSFHIIDNYPAGWITPKKSFEMQAYEVPSHYLNGRDSYGNLCTNFSQGDILDLHLMKNGNLLDDTSSRVKVYMFNGYVFVGCEDGDNWDYNDRMFWMPYGADRVEKAEGLPVPPEPSEPKVWTYIWEDKDYGDYDLNDCVIEVQENKNDRTKLDITLVALGGARQLWLGFDNKNAKTYKDYTPVWNKELHSLLGVATGTLVNTGRASANPVKITLPKPEGFDFQTCSFVLGAKHSDEDKNMMNYDNDFYYIKIATVGQDPHGIVIPEKWQWPTEKTCIKDAYPQFNTWSADHTKAQDWYKYPVSGKVVPKK
;
A
#
# COMPACT_ATOMS: atom_id res chain seq x y z
N MET A 1 -27.77 -64.27 70.20
CA MET A 1 -28.34 -63.25 69.38
C MET A 1 -27.32 -62.10 69.23
N LYS A 2 -26.68 -61.99 68.09
CA LYS A 2 -25.68 -60.99 67.77
C LYS A 2 -26.36 -59.94 66.89
N GLN A 3 -26.46 -58.72 67.37
CA GLN A 3 -26.60 -57.54 66.52
C GLN A 3 -26.33 -56.27 67.33
N ASN A 4 -25.69 -55.29 66.69
CA ASN A 4 -25.50 -53.89 67.10
C ASN A 4 -24.23 -53.56 67.90
N LYS A 5 -23.08 -53.67 67.29
CA LYS A 5 -21.86 -52.94 67.67
C LYS A 5 -21.10 -52.33 66.48
N ARG A 6 -21.75 -52.00 65.36
CA ARG A 6 -21.06 -51.41 64.19
C ARG A 6 -21.57 -50.02 63.79
N LEU A 7 -22.44 -49.35 64.56
CA LEU A 7 -23.00 -48.07 64.13
C LEU A 7 -22.46 -46.81 64.83
N CYS A 8 -21.56 -46.98 65.82
CA CYS A 8 -21.05 -45.82 66.55
C CYS A 8 -19.67 -45.31 66.08
N TYR A 9 -18.97 -46.03 65.21
CA TYR A 9 -17.63 -45.58 64.76
C TYR A 9 -17.67 -44.73 63.50
N PHE A 10 -18.75 -44.72 62.72
CA PHE A 10 -18.85 -43.92 61.50
C PHE A 10 -19.28 -42.47 61.74
N SER A 11 -20.04 -42.22 62.80
CA SER A 11 -20.50 -40.87 63.13
C SER A 11 -19.41 -39.95 63.71
N GLY A 12 -18.37 -40.54 64.34
CA GLY A 12 -17.25 -39.75 64.91
C GLY A 12 -16.26 -39.26 63.88
N ILE A 13 -16.03 -40.02 62.85
CA ILE A 13 -15.07 -39.65 61.78
C ILE A 13 -15.68 -38.58 60.86
N MET A 14 -16.99 -38.59 60.62
CA MET A 14 -17.65 -37.53 59.81
C MET A 14 -17.71 -36.18 60.56
N ALA A 15 -17.89 -36.19 61.87
CA ALA A 15 -17.90 -34.94 62.64
C ALA A 15 -16.52 -34.28 62.77
N VAL A 16 -15.44 -35.06 62.83
CA VAL A 16 -14.06 -34.52 62.83
C VAL A 16 -13.63 -34.05 61.42
N GLY A 17 -14.10 -34.72 60.37
CA GLY A 17 -13.84 -34.31 58.97
C GLY A 17 -14.57 -32.99 58.62
N CYS A 18 -15.81 -32.80 59.09
CA CYS A 18 -16.51 -31.54 58.86
C CYS A 18 -15.98 -30.37 59.71
N LEU A 19 -15.46 -30.62 60.93
CA LEU A 19 -14.85 -29.58 61.74
C LEU A 19 -13.46 -29.14 61.21
N LEU A 20 -12.73 -30.02 60.53
CA LEU A 20 -11.49 -29.66 59.87
C LEU A 20 -11.72 -28.95 58.54
N ALA A 21 -12.82 -29.23 57.83
CA ALA A 21 -13.20 -28.53 56.62
C ALA A 21 -13.74 -27.11 56.90
N LEU A 22 -14.39 -26.89 58.03
CA LEU A 22 -14.91 -25.57 58.42
C LEU A 22 -13.81 -24.63 58.92
N ASN A 23 -12.72 -25.16 59.50
CA ASN A 23 -11.57 -24.31 59.89
C ASN A 23 -10.62 -23.98 58.71
N SER A 24 -10.78 -24.61 57.54
CA SER A 24 -10.02 -24.30 56.36
C SER A 24 -10.61 -23.16 55.55
N CYS A 25 -11.87 -22.80 55.78
CA CYS A 25 -12.54 -21.73 55.01
C CYS A 25 -12.53 -20.34 55.68
N GLU A 26 -12.10 -20.23 56.93
CA GLU A 26 -12.12 -18.95 57.62
C GLU A 26 -10.83 -18.13 57.55
N HIS A 27 -9.77 -18.65 56.92
CA HIS A 27 -8.48 -18.00 57.02
C HIS A 27 -7.96 -17.31 55.74
N ASP A 28 -8.63 -17.41 54.58
CA ASP A 28 -8.11 -16.82 53.34
C ASP A 28 -9.01 -15.78 52.68
N MET A 29 -10.27 -15.61 53.10
CA MET A 29 -11.17 -14.65 52.44
C MET A 29 -10.84 -13.20 52.78
N ASP A 30 -10.24 -12.93 53.95
CA ASP A 30 -9.87 -11.57 54.37
C ASP A 30 -8.48 -11.12 53.92
N LYS A 31 -7.77 -11.96 53.17
CA LYS A 31 -6.42 -11.66 52.68
C LYS A 31 -6.29 -11.53 51.16
N TYR A 32 -7.36 -11.66 50.42
CA TYR A 32 -7.32 -11.45 48.99
C TYR A 32 -7.25 -9.95 48.68
N GLN A 33 -6.04 -9.39 48.74
CA GLN A 33 -5.84 -8.04 48.25
C GLN A 33 -5.97 -8.09 46.74
N LYS A 34 -6.92 -7.34 46.18
CA LYS A 34 -7.02 -7.13 44.73
C LYS A 34 -5.68 -6.69 44.21
N LYS A 35 -5.24 -7.29 43.10
CA LYS A 35 -4.01 -6.89 42.45
C LYS A 35 -4.15 -5.47 41.91
N PRO A 36 -3.10 -4.67 41.90
CA PRO A 36 -3.10 -3.40 41.21
C PRO A 36 -3.35 -3.63 39.71
N VAL A 37 -3.90 -2.65 39.02
CA VAL A 37 -3.99 -2.64 37.55
C VAL A 37 -2.60 -2.77 36.99
N PRO A 38 -2.39 -3.63 35.96
CA PRO A 38 -1.06 -3.84 35.40
C PRO A 38 -0.44 -2.54 34.87
N SER A 39 0.80 -2.31 35.19
CA SER A 39 1.60 -1.24 34.59
C SER A 39 1.93 -1.55 33.13
N ASP A 40 2.29 -0.54 32.33
CA ASP A 40 2.73 -0.74 30.95
C ASP A 40 3.90 -1.73 30.86
N ALA A 41 4.84 -1.67 31.80
CA ALA A 41 5.97 -2.60 31.86
C ALA A 41 5.54 -4.06 32.08
N GLU A 42 4.54 -4.30 32.90
CA GLU A 42 4.00 -5.65 33.13
C GLU A 42 3.24 -6.15 31.88
N ARG A 43 2.48 -5.28 31.21
CA ARG A 43 1.80 -5.61 29.94
C ARG A 43 2.80 -5.92 28.84
N VAL A 44 3.84 -5.11 28.68
CA VAL A 44 4.94 -5.37 27.72
C VAL A 44 5.61 -6.71 28.00
N SER A 45 5.95 -7.01 29.27
CA SER A 45 6.55 -8.29 29.65
C SER A 45 5.63 -9.48 29.34
N TYR A 46 4.33 -9.32 29.52
CA TYR A 46 3.36 -10.34 29.13
C TYR A 46 3.28 -10.52 27.62
N ALA A 47 3.23 -9.41 26.85
CA ALA A 47 3.26 -9.42 25.39
C ALA A 47 4.51 -10.12 24.84
N GLU A 48 5.68 -9.80 25.38
CA GLU A 48 6.95 -10.45 25.03
C GLU A 48 6.88 -11.98 25.24
N LYS A 49 6.29 -12.40 26.35
CA LYS A 49 6.11 -13.83 26.64
C LYS A 49 5.18 -14.52 25.64
N VAL A 50 4.03 -13.89 25.30
CA VAL A 50 3.06 -14.45 24.34
C VAL A 50 3.61 -14.44 22.91
N LEU A 51 4.23 -13.34 22.52
CA LEU A 51 4.84 -13.18 21.21
C LEU A 51 6.15 -13.97 21.05
N GLY A 52 6.81 -14.33 22.17
CA GLY A 52 8.09 -15.06 22.16
C GLY A 52 9.27 -14.22 21.66
N ILE A 53 9.24 -12.92 21.91
CA ILE A 53 10.24 -11.94 21.46
C ILE A 53 10.56 -10.94 22.56
N THR A 54 11.57 -10.11 22.34
CA THR A 54 11.80 -8.87 23.08
C THR A 54 11.32 -7.70 22.24
N ILE A 55 10.43 -6.88 22.78
CA ILE A 55 9.89 -5.69 22.08
C ILE A 55 10.97 -4.59 22.11
N ASP A 56 11.19 -3.96 20.97
CA ASP A 56 12.08 -2.80 20.88
C ASP A 56 11.53 -1.65 21.75
N LYS A 57 12.38 -1.17 22.66
CA LYS A 57 12.01 -0.07 23.57
C LYS A 57 11.66 1.24 22.86
N GLN A 58 12.08 1.39 21.62
CA GLN A 58 11.77 2.53 20.77
C GLN A 58 10.60 2.25 19.82
N GLN A 59 9.99 1.06 19.89
CA GLN A 59 8.82 0.74 19.06
C GLN A 59 7.67 1.67 19.39
N ASP A 60 7.26 2.44 18.43
CA ASP A 60 6.14 3.38 18.51
C ASP A 60 4.85 2.88 17.85
N TRP A 61 4.90 1.64 17.30
CA TRP A 61 3.80 0.97 16.60
C TRP A 61 3.27 1.73 15.37
N VAL A 62 4.04 2.71 14.88
CA VAL A 62 3.70 3.52 13.71
C VAL A 62 4.22 2.86 12.44
N LEU A 63 3.34 2.68 11.45
CA LEU A 63 3.65 2.05 10.16
C LEU A 63 3.87 3.06 9.02
N THR A 64 3.73 4.36 9.31
CA THR A 64 3.82 5.41 8.29
C THR A 64 4.69 6.58 8.75
N LYS A 65 5.27 7.25 7.78
CA LYS A 65 5.98 8.52 7.98
C LYS A 65 5.26 9.66 7.28
N GLU A 66 5.33 10.84 7.86
CA GLU A 66 4.85 12.06 7.21
C GLU A 66 5.87 12.56 6.19
N TYR A 67 5.37 12.87 5.00
CA TYR A 67 6.14 13.43 3.90
C TYR A 67 5.47 14.71 3.39
N SER A 68 6.25 15.51 2.69
CA SER A 68 5.74 16.63 1.92
C SER A 68 6.38 16.64 0.54
N VAL A 69 5.63 17.05 -0.46
CA VAL A 69 6.10 17.26 -1.83
C VAL A 69 5.49 18.53 -2.39
N LYS A 70 6.29 19.30 -3.12
CA LYS A 70 5.83 20.44 -3.89
C LYS A 70 5.45 19.95 -5.28
N ILE A 71 4.23 20.18 -5.71
CA ILE A 71 3.75 19.84 -7.06
C ILE A 71 3.53 21.11 -7.84
N VAL A 72 4.15 21.20 -9.00
CA VAL A 72 3.91 22.28 -9.97
C VAL A 72 2.84 21.80 -10.94
N ALA A 73 1.73 22.53 -11.04
CA ALA A 73 0.62 22.17 -11.94
C ALA A 73 0.93 22.61 -13.39
N ASP A 74 2.06 22.13 -13.94
CA ASP A 74 2.57 22.49 -15.26
C ASP A 74 2.39 21.38 -16.32
N ALA A 75 1.52 20.39 -16.04
CA ALA A 75 1.11 19.40 -17.03
C ALA A 75 0.42 20.07 -18.23
N ASP A 76 0.62 19.49 -19.43
CA ASP A 76 -0.02 19.98 -20.67
C ASP A 76 -1.51 19.61 -20.72
N LEU A 77 -2.23 20.10 -19.72
CA LEU A 77 -3.69 19.99 -19.60
C LEU A 77 -4.27 21.39 -19.52
N GLN A 78 -5.39 21.60 -20.22
CA GLN A 78 -6.21 22.77 -20.00
C GLN A 78 -7.11 22.53 -18.78
N ASP A 79 -7.40 23.60 -18.02
CA ASP A 79 -8.35 23.55 -16.91
C ASP A 79 -7.99 22.57 -15.78
N ILE A 80 -6.71 22.50 -15.40
CA ILE A 80 -6.30 21.80 -14.16
C ILE A 80 -7.07 22.43 -13.00
N PHE A 81 -7.76 21.61 -12.22
CA PHE A 81 -8.49 22.07 -11.05
C PHE A 81 -7.96 21.48 -9.74
N GLU A 82 -7.20 20.39 -9.80
CA GLU A 82 -6.67 19.69 -8.62
C GLU A 82 -5.32 19.05 -8.91
N VAL A 83 -4.46 19.03 -7.90
CA VAL A 83 -3.26 18.18 -7.86
C VAL A 83 -3.41 17.15 -6.75
N ARG A 84 -2.90 15.94 -6.98
CA ARG A 84 -3.03 14.78 -6.07
C ARG A 84 -1.68 14.12 -5.84
N VAL A 85 -1.55 13.49 -4.67
CA VAL A 85 -0.57 12.43 -4.40
C VAL A 85 -1.31 11.11 -4.33
N LEU A 86 -0.87 10.14 -5.11
CA LEU A 86 -1.48 8.82 -5.24
C LEU A 86 -0.49 7.74 -4.82
N ASN A 87 -0.98 6.64 -4.24
CA ASN A 87 -0.16 5.48 -3.88
C ASN A 87 0.24 4.60 -5.07
N ALA A 88 -0.45 4.73 -6.19
CA ALA A 88 -0.20 4.02 -7.44
C ALA A 88 -0.56 4.90 -8.64
N HIS A 89 -0.19 4.48 -9.85
CA HIS A 89 -0.55 5.21 -11.06
C HIS A 89 -2.08 5.32 -11.20
N PRO A 90 -2.64 6.47 -11.64
CA PRO A 90 -4.08 6.68 -11.70
C PRO A 90 -4.84 5.69 -12.60
N TYR A 91 -4.16 5.04 -13.54
CA TYR A 91 -4.75 4.02 -14.41
C TYR A 91 -4.70 2.60 -13.84
N THR A 92 -4.50 2.46 -12.53
CA THR A 92 -4.56 1.17 -11.84
C THR A 92 -5.79 1.09 -10.94
N GLU A 93 -6.32 -0.12 -10.76
CA GLU A 93 -7.47 -0.35 -9.87
C GLU A 93 -7.17 -0.08 -8.40
N THR A 94 -5.88 -0.15 -8.01
CA THR A 94 -5.44 -0.03 -6.62
C THR A 94 -5.04 1.38 -6.22
N ASN A 95 -5.21 2.36 -7.09
CA ASN A 95 -4.81 3.72 -6.76
C ASN A 95 -5.71 4.33 -5.67
N ALA A 96 -5.10 5.03 -4.73
CA ALA A 96 -5.79 5.77 -3.70
C ALA A 96 -5.17 7.15 -3.53
N ILE A 97 -6.00 8.16 -3.27
CA ILE A 97 -5.52 9.51 -2.97
C ILE A 97 -4.95 9.54 -1.54
N LEU A 98 -3.68 9.91 -1.43
CA LEU A 98 -3.01 10.15 -0.15
C LEU A 98 -3.17 11.60 0.30
N ALA A 99 -3.14 12.53 -0.63
CA ALA A 99 -3.43 13.95 -0.41
C ALA A 99 -3.87 14.61 -1.71
N SER A 100 -4.65 15.67 -1.61
CA SER A 100 -5.03 16.50 -2.75
C SER A 100 -5.22 17.97 -2.36
N SER A 101 -5.15 18.85 -3.33
CA SER A 101 -5.48 20.26 -3.18
C SER A 101 -5.92 20.87 -4.50
N ALA A 102 -6.81 21.84 -4.42
CA ALA A 102 -7.16 22.66 -5.57
C ALA A 102 -5.90 23.33 -6.14
N ALA A 103 -5.81 23.35 -7.47
CA ALA A 103 -4.72 23.98 -8.20
C ALA A 103 -5.25 24.53 -9.53
N THR A 104 -4.51 25.45 -10.12
CA THR A 104 -4.73 25.94 -11.49
C THR A 104 -3.41 25.85 -12.24
N ASN A 105 -3.48 25.85 -13.56
CA ASN A 105 -2.30 25.76 -14.43
C ASN A 105 -1.18 26.71 -13.99
N GLY A 106 0.02 26.16 -13.82
CA GLY A 106 1.21 26.88 -13.41
C GLY A 106 1.38 27.13 -11.90
N ASN A 107 0.38 26.82 -11.07
CA ASN A 107 0.50 26.99 -9.62
C ASN A 107 1.40 25.94 -9.00
N GLU A 108 2.11 26.34 -7.95
CA GLU A 108 2.83 25.43 -7.06
C GLU A 108 1.99 25.14 -5.81
N VAL A 109 1.85 23.88 -5.46
CA VAL A 109 1.12 23.43 -4.28
C VAL A 109 2.00 22.48 -3.47
N THR A 110 2.10 22.69 -2.17
CA THR A 110 2.78 21.75 -1.27
C THR A 110 1.74 20.86 -0.60
N LEU A 111 1.81 19.55 -0.86
CA LEU A 111 0.98 18.54 -0.23
C LEU A 111 1.75 17.83 0.88
N ARG A 112 1.08 17.63 2.02
CA ARG A 112 1.55 16.78 3.12
C ARG A 112 0.71 15.51 3.15
N PHE A 113 1.36 14.37 3.36
CA PHE A 113 0.69 13.07 3.36
C PHE A 113 1.48 12.08 4.21
N ARG A 114 0.80 11.00 4.62
CA ARG A 114 1.45 9.85 5.26
C ARG A 114 1.55 8.68 4.31
N SER A 115 2.71 8.06 4.29
CA SER A 115 2.98 6.86 3.50
C SER A 115 3.74 5.83 4.34
N PRO A 116 3.61 4.52 4.06
CA PRO A 116 4.44 3.50 4.69
C PRO A 116 5.94 3.81 4.61
N PHE A 117 6.70 3.32 5.59
CA PHE A 117 8.15 3.56 5.69
C PHE A 117 8.99 2.93 4.57
N VAL A 118 8.41 2.10 3.71
CA VAL A 118 9.17 1.38 2.68
C VAL A 118 9.89 2.39 1.79
N ALA A 119 11.21 2.41 1.90
CA ALA A 119 12.09 3.44 1.37
C ALA A 119 12.06 3.60 -0.17
N ASP A 120 11.52 2.61 -0.88
CA ASP A 120 11.48 2.56 -2.34
C ASP A 120 10.04 2.61 -2.90
N SER A 121 9.06 2.97 -2.06
CA SER A 121 7.68 3.12 -2.52
C SER A 121 7.57 4.33 -3.43
N MET A 122 7.46 4.06 -4.72
CA MET A 122 7.15 5.07 -5.69
C MET A 122 5.71 5.53 -5.52
N LEU A 123 5.53 6.84 -5.41
CA LEU A 123 4.23 7.49 -5.41
C LEU A 123 4.07 8.29 -6.70
N TYR A 124 2.86 8.75 -6.96
CA TYR A 124 2.54 9.52 -8.14
C TYR A 124 1.97 10.89 -7.77
N ALA A 125 2.56 11.93 -8.32
CA ALA A 125 1.91 13.24 -8.39
C ALA A 125 1.03 13.27 -9.63
N ALA A 126 -0.17 13.85 -9.53
CA ALA A 126 -1.09 13.94 -10.65
C ALA A 126 -1.71 15.33 -10.77
N CYS A 127 -1.80 15.84 -12.00
CA CYS A 127 -2.66 16.96 -12.37
C CYS A 127 -3.98 16.41 -12.91
N VAL A 128 -5.08 16.93 -12.44
CA VAL A 128 -6.43 16.43 -12.77
C VAL A 128 -7.32 17.59 -13.24
N THR A 129 -8.10 17.34 -14.30
CA THR A 129 -9.11 18.26 -14.80
C THR A 129 -10.52 17.86 -14.32
N LYS A 130 -11.48 18.76 -14.39
CA LYS A 130 -12.87 18.48 -13.95
C LYS A 130 -13.56 17.38 -14.73
N ASP A 131 -13.18 17.18 -15.99
CA ASP A 131 -13.70 16.12 -16.85
C ASP A 131 -12.96 14.78 -16.67
N GLY A 132 -12.07 14.69 -15.67
CA GLY A 132 -11.40 13.46 -15.27
C GLY A 132 -10.09 13.15 -16.02
N LYS A 133 -9.66 14.00 -16.95
CA LYS A 133 -8.32 13.82 -17.55
C LYS A 133 -7.25 13.96 -16.49
N CYS A 134 -6.26 13.09 -16.56
CA CYS A 134 -5.22 13.01 -15.55
C CYS A 134 -3.87 12.76 -16.20
N ILE A 135 -2.87 13.54 -15.80
CA ILE A 135 -1.47 13.27 -16.11
C ILE A 135 -0.76 13.06 -14.79
N ALA A 136 -0.07 11.94 -14.69
CA ALA A 136 0.65 11.54 -13.48
C ALA A 136 2.15 11.43 -13.73
N ARG A 137 2.94 11.67 -12.69
CA ARG A 137 4.38 11.51 -12.70
C ARG A 137 4.86 10.82 -11.42
N PRO A 138 5.71 9.78 -11.53
CA PRO A 138 6.26 9.11 -10.36
C PRO A 138 7.24 10.01 -9.61
N PHE A 139 7.33 9.81 -8.30
CA PHE A 139 8.34 10.43 -7.44
C PHE A 139 8.61 9.55 -6.21
N ILE A 140 9.77 9.75 -5.58
CA ILE A 140 10.17 9.01 -4.38
C ILE A 140 10.02 9.95 -3.16
N PRO A 141 9.14 9.62 -2.20
CA PRO A 141 8.93 10.44 -1.00
C PRO A 141 10.22 10.65 -0.20
N GLY A 142 10.49 11.88 0.18
CA GLY A 142 11.68 12.22 0.95
C GLY A 142 12.98 12.34 0.13
N VAL A 143 12.99 11.93 -1.12
CA VAL A 143 14.07 12.14 -2.09
C VAL A 143 13.70 13.31 -3.00
N ASP A 144 12.53 13.23 -3.63
CA ASP A 144 12.03 14.28 -4.51
C ASP A 144 11.28 15.34 -3.69
N ALA A 145 11.90 16.49 -3.55
CA ALA A 145 11.27 17.62 -2.83
C ALA A 145 10.21 18.35 -3.67
N SER A 146 10.28 18.22 -5.00
CA SER A 146 9.38 18.86 -5.95
C SER A 146 9.17 18.00 -7.20
N VAL A 147 7.93 18.00 -7.70
CA VAL A 147 7.52 17.36 -8.94
C VAL A 147 6.99 18.41 -9.91
N SER A 148 7.54 18.44 -11.12
CA SER A 148 7.06 19.19 -12.27
C SER A 148 6.78 18.20 -13.38
N PHE A 149 5.78 18.45 -14.21
CA PHE A 149 5.39 17.56 -15.32
C PHE A 149 6.18 17.86 -16.59
N ILE A 150 6.98 18.91 -16.58
CA ILE A 150 7.93 19.24 -17.64
C ILE A 150 9.31 18.72 -17.25
N ASP A 151 9.91 17.89 -18.09
CA ASP A 151 11.27 17.40 -17.86
C ASP A 151 12.24 18.58 -17.94
N LYS A 152 13.04 18.78 -16.88
CA LYS A 152 14.10 19.78 -16.89
C LYS A 152 15.34 19.18 -17.51
N ALA A 153 15.76 19.67 -18.67
CA ALA A 153 17.07 19.31 -19.22
C ALA A 153 18.19 19.69 -18.24
N PRO A 154 19.16 18.82 -17.99
CA PRO A 154 20.40 19.26 -17.36
C PRO A 154 21.04 20.28 -18.30
N ASN A 155 21.26 21.51 -17.83
CA ASN A 155 21.83 22.67 -18.52
C ASN A 155 22.47 22.36 -19.89
N GLN A 156 21.69 22.41 -20.97
CA GLN A 156 22.25 22.30 -22.32
C GLN A 156 21.61 23.24 -23.33
N ALA A 157 22.48 23.93 -23.98
CA ALA A 157 22.19 24.75 -25.14
C ALA A 157 21.72 23.89 -26.32
N SER A 158 20.72 24.39 -27.04
CA SER A 158 20.25 23.96 -28.34
C SER A 158 19.62 22.57 -28.46
N ALA A 159 18.31 22.49 -28.18
CA ALA A 159 17.45 21.46 -28.74
C ALA A 159 17.49 21.50 -30.29
N ARG A 160 18.02 20.47 -30.90
CA ARG A 160 17.86 20.29 -32.34
C ARG A 160 16.47 19.72 -32.60
N ARG A 161 15.66 20.41 -33.39
CA ARG A 161 14.41 19.87 -33.92
C ARG A 161 14.74 18.75 -34.88
N TYR A 162 14.42 17.52 -34.56
CA TYR A 162 14.60 16.38 -35.43
C TYR A 162 13.34 16.18 -36.29
N LYS A 163 13.56 16.02 -37.60
CA LYS A 163 12.53 15.60 -38.54
C LYS A 163 12.74 14.12 -38.81
N ALA A 164 11.87 13.28 -38.42
CA ALA A 164 11.89 11.81 -38.44
C ALA A 164 12.72 11.18 -37.31
N ALA A 165 12.43 9.92 -36.97
CA ALA A 165 13.21 9.16 -36.01
C ALA A 165 14.68 9.18 -36.46
N THR A 166 15.51 9.79 -35.67
CA THR A 166 16.92 9.92 -35.95
C THR A 166 17.66 9.10 -34.94
N VAL A 167 18.51 8.18 -35.39
CA VAL A 167 19.50 7.58 -34.49
C VAL A 167 20.35 8.72 -33.96
N ILE A 168 20.19 9.03 -32.71
CA ILE A 168 21.08 9.92 -32.00
C ILE A 168 22.13 9.05 -31.33
N ASN A 169 23.38 9.18 -31.72
CA ASN A 169 24.42 8.83 -30.78
C ASN A 169 24.12 9.63 -29.51
N PRO A 170 23.81 8.99 -28.38
CA PRO A 170 23.39 9.73 -27.21
C PRO A 170 24.45 10.75 -26.93
N PRO A 171 24.15 12.04 -26.92
CA PRO A 171 25.13 13.01 -26.50
C PRO A 171 25.56 12.60 -25.10
N GLN A 172 26.82 12.81 -24.73
CA GLN A 172 27.32 12.53 -23.38
C GLN A 172 26.39 13.09 -22.30
N SER A 173 25.58 14.06 -22.64
CA SER A 173 24.50 14.63 -21.87
C SER A 173 23.36 13.66 -21.53
N THR A 174 23.03 12.67 -22.35
CA THR A 174 22.01 11.67 -22.03
C THR A 174 22.52 10.73 -20.92
N MET A 175 23.81 10.47 -20.90
CA MET A 175 24.44 9.75 -19.79
C MET A 175 24.45 10.54 -18.49
N SER A 176 24.32 11.86 -18.52
CA SER A 176 24.26 12.71 -17.32
C SER A 176 22.92 12.66 -16.59
N TYR A 177 21.87 12.11 -17.20
CA TYR A 177 20.60 11.86 -16.53
C TYR A 177 20.72 10.76 -15.47
N ILE A 178 21.64 9.83 -15.62
CA ILE A 178 21.93 8.82 -14.60
C ILE A 178 23.29 9.14 -13.99
N LYS A 179 23.28 9.58 -12.76
CA LYS A 179 24.50 9.78 -11.97
C LYS A 179 25.23 8.44 -11.86
N ASP A 180 26.49 8.41 -12.28
CA ASP A 180 27.31 7.21 -12.34
C ASP A 180 26.67 6.06 -13.14
N TYR A 181 26.45 6.31 -14.43
CA TYR A 181 25.84 5.38 -15.38
C TYR A 181 26.39 3.94 -15.30
N TYR A 182 27.71 3.77 -15.22
CA TYR A 182 28.30 2.42 -15.20
C TYR A 182 27.98 1.65 -13.91
N SER A 183 27.95 2.32 -12.78
CA SER A 183 27.52 1.70 -11.53
C SER A 183 26.03 1.37 -11.55
N PHE A 184 25.23 2.24 -12.16
CA PHE A 184 23.80 2.03 -12.36
C PHE A 184 23.54 0.79 -13.22
N ILE A 185 24.20 0.65 -14.40
CA ILE A 185 24.05 -0.52 -15.27
C ILE A 185 24.51 -1.81 -14.57
N ARG A 186 25.59 -1.75 -13.78
CA ARG A 186 26.00 -2.91 -12.97
C ARG A 186 24.95 -3.29 -11.95
N ALA A 187 24.33 -2.32 -11.28
CA ALA A 187 23.25 -2.57 -10.32
C ALA A 187 22.02 -3.16 -11.01
N LEU A 188 21.63 -2.63 -12.17
CA LEU A 188 20.52 -3.14 -12.99
C LEU A 188 20.77 -4.60 -13.43
N LYS A 189 21.93 -4.90 -13.97
CA LYS A 189 22.32 -6.28 -14.37
C LYS A 189 22.38 -7.24 -13.19
N LYS A 190 22.72 -6.75 -11.99
CA LYS A 190 22.68 -7.55 -10.77
C LYS A 190 21.25 -7.79 -10.29
N ALA A 191 20.37 -6.83 -10.49
CA ALA A 191 18.94 -6.96 -10.13
C ALA A 191 18.20 -7.89 -11.10
N LEU A 192 18.59 -7.89 -12.39
CA LEU A 192 18.01 -8.72 -13.45
C LEU A 192 19.08 -9.65 -14.03
N PRO A 193 19.45 -10.72 -13.30
CA PRO A 193 20.47 -11.65 -13.75
C PRO A 193 19.98 -12.52 -14.91
N GLU A 194 20.85 -12.74 -15.85
CA GLU A 194 20.65 -13.60 -17.01
C GLU A 194 20.23 -15.02 -16.66
N GLY A 195 19.22 -15.54 -17.35
CA GLY A 195 18.72 -16.89 -17.22
C GLY A 195 17.91 -17.16 -15.96
N ASN A 196 17.57 -16.11 -15.19
CA ASN A 196 16.71 -16.21 -14.03
C ASN A 196 15.33 -15.63 -14.34
N ASP A 197 14.29 -16.24 -13.77
CA ASP A 197 12.96 -15.65 -13.79
C ASP A 197 12.93 -14.37 -12.94
N ASN A 198 12.92 -13.22 -13.62
CA ASN A 198 12.94 -11.90 -12.98
C ASN A 198 11.54 -11.28 -12.81
N ARG A 199 10.46 -12.01 -13.08
CA ARG A 199 9.08 -11.51 -12.97
C ARG A 199 8.77 -10.92 -11.60
N THR A 200 9.26 -11.52 -10.54
CA THR A 200 9.07 -11.02 -9.19
C THR A 200 9.87 -9.75 -8.88
N VAL A 201 11.01 -9.58 -9.53
CA VAL A 201 11.89 -8.41 -9.32
C VAL A 201 11.32 -7.17 -9.97
N ILE A 202 10.71 -7.31 -11.15
CA ILE A 202 10.15 -6.19 -11.92
C ILE A 202 8.70 -5.86 -11.61
N GLY A 203 8.12 -6.48 -10.57
CA GLY A 203 6.79 -6.12 -10.05
C GLY A 203 5.75 -7.23 -10.02
N GLY A 204 6.16 -8.50 -10.10
CA GLY A 204 5.24 -9.64 -9.95
C GLY A 204 4.23 -9.78 -11.10
N SER A 205 3.04 -10.26 -10.77
CA SER A 205 1.94 -10.43 -11.74
C SER A 205 1.34 -9.12 -12.25
N ASP A 206 1.57 -8.00 -11.53
CA ASP A 206 0.92 -6.70 -11.77
C ASP A 206 1.77 -5.76 -12.63
N TYR A 207 2.76 -6.27 -13.32
CA TYR A 207 3.59 -5.49 -14.21
C TYR A 207 2.93 -5.22 -15.56
N THR A 208 3.25 -4.11 -16.14
CA THR A 208 2.64 -3.62 -17.38
C THR A 208 3.64 -3.56 -18.53
N ASN A 209 3.08 -3.64 -19.72
CA ASN A 209 3.74 -3.27 -20.97
C ASN A 209 3.27 -1.87 -21.46
N ILE A 210 2.67 -1.07 -20.59
CA ILE A 210 2.01 0.18 -20.93
C ILE A 210 2.83 1.38 -20.44
N ILE A 211 2.94 2.40 -21.29
CA ILE A 211 3.53 3.70 -20.96
C ILE A 211 2.56 4.84 -21.21
N GLN A 212 2.72 5.93 -20.47
CA GLN A 212 2.04 7.21 -20.73
C GLN A 212 3.05 8.21 -21.30
N VAL A 213 2.65 8.88 -22.35
CA VAL A 213 3.45 9.95 -22.95
C VAL A 213 3.41 11.20 -22.09
N ARG A 214 4.55 11.81 -21.81
CA ARG A 214 4.67 13.06 -21.09
C ARG A 214 5.50 14.08 -21.87
N LYS A 215 5.31 15.34 -21.53
CA LYS A 215 6.11 16.42 -22.07
C LYS A 215 7.56 16.33 -21.55
N ASN A 216 8.50 16.38 -22.44
CA ASN A 216 9.93 16.32 -22.08
C ASN A 216 10.56 17.71 -21.93
N ALA A 217 11.84 17.74 -21.56
CA ALA A 217 12.61 18.96 -21.36
C ALA A 217 12.74 19.87 -22.60
N PHE A 218 12.43 19.36 -23.76
CA PHE A 218 12.52 20.08 -25.04
C PHE A 218 11.18 20.65 -25.49
N ASP A 219 10.19 20.64 -24.58
CA ASP A 219 8.82 21.08 -24.85
C ASP A 219 8.13 20.30 -25.99
N THR A 220 8.53 19.05 -26.15
CA THR A 220 7.99 18.10 -27.13
C THR A 220 7.44 16.87 -26.44
N ASN A 221 6.54 16.15 -27.08
CA ASN A 221 5.97 14.89 -26.59
C ASN A 221 6.67 13.68 -27.26
N SER A 222 7.92 13.83 -27.68
CA SER A 222 8.69 12.74 -28.26
C SER A 222 9.16 11.76 -27.18
N LEU A 223 9.21 10.48 -27.53
CA LEU A 223 9.75 9.41 -26.70
C LEU A 223 11.23 9.22 -27.02
N LEU A 224 12.04 9.02 -26.01
CA LEU A 224 13.43 8.61 -26.18
C LEU A 224 13.62 7.19 -25.63
N LEU A 225 14.09 6.30 -26.48
CA LEU A 225 14.49 4.95 -26.11
C LEU A 225 16.00 4.82 -26.26
N ALA A 226 16.71 4.61 -25.15
CA ALA A 226 18.15 4.36 -25.16
C ALA A 226 18.39 2.86 -24.97
N TYR A 227 18.92 2.19 -25.98
CA TYR A 227 19.23 0.77 -25.93
C TYR A 227 20.39 0.50 -24.98
N LEU A 228 20.17 -0.41 -24.03
CA LEU A 228 21.15 -0.75 -22.99
C LEU A 228 21.92 -2.05 -23.28
N GLY A 229 21.42 -2.88 -24.16
CA GLY A 229 21.99 -4.19 -24.47
C GLY A 229 20.92 -5.29 -24.48
N GLY A 230 21.36 -6.51 -24.71
CA GLY A 230 20.54 -7.70 -24.77
C GLY A 230 21.19 -8.79 -25.59
N LYS A 231 20.59 -9.97 -25.61
CA LYS A 231 21.06 -11.12 -26.40
C LYS A 231 20.11 -11.50 -27.52
N SER A 232 19.03 -10.78 -27.74
CA SER A 232 18.04 -11.09 -28.77
C SER A 232 18.61 -11.03 -30.18
N GLY A 233 17.97 -11.75 -31.08
CA GLY A 233 18.32 -11.76 -32.50
C GLY A 233 18.08 -10.41 -33.18
N PRO A 234 18.59 -10.24 -34.42
CA PRO A 234 18.52 -8.98 -35.15
C PRO A 234 17.11 -8.62 -35.65
N ASP A 235 16.15 -9.52 -35.54
CA ASP A 235 14.84 -9.41 -36.20
C ASP A 235 13.66 -9.16 -35.21
N ASP A 236 13.96 -8.66 -34.01
CA ASP A 236 12.96 -8.35 -33.03
C ASP A 236 12.62 -6.86 -33.02
N ASP A 237 11.35 -6.50 -33.13
CA ASP A 237 10.87 -5.14 -33.17
C ASP A 237 9.86 -4.89 -32.02
N ILE A 238 9.83 -3.68 -31.52
CA ILE A 238 8.80 -3.26 -30.55
C ILE A 238 7.67 -2.58 -31.30
N TYR A 239 6.47 -3.08 -31.07
CA TYR A 239 5.21 -2.50 -31.55
C TYR A 239 4.46 -1.84 -30.40
N TYR A 240 3.55 -0.96 -30.73
CA TYR A 240 2.63 -0.40 -29.77
C TYR A 240 1.21 -0.27 -30.34
N VAL A 241 0.24 -0.33 -29.44
CA VAL A 241 -1.11 0.15 -29.70
C VAL A 241 -1.24 1.53 -29.08
N TRP A 242 -1.69 2.49 -29.84
CA TRP A 242 -1.82 3.87 -29.41
C TRP A 242 -3.26 4.18 -28.97
N TYR A 243 -3.39 4.81 -27.82
CA TYR A 243 -4.63 5.29 -27.23
C TYR A 243 -4.54 6.80 -27.06
N PRO A 244 -5.01 7.60 -28.03
CA PRO A 244 -5.00 9.07 -27.94
C PRO A 244 -5.73 9.58 -26.72
N GLY A 245 -5.10 10.47 -25.96
CA GLY A 245 -5.65 11.00 -24.72
C GLY A 245 -5.86 9.96 -23.62
N GLY A 246 -5.28 8.77 -23.77
CA GLY A 246 -5.41 7.68 -22.78
C GLY A 246 -6.79 7.02 -22.74
N THR A 247 -7.60 7.16 -23.77
CA THR A 247 -8.96 6.62 -23.82
C THR A 247 -9.09 5.46 -24.79
N ALA A 248 -9.88 4.45 -24.41
CA ALA A 248 -10.17 3.30 -25.25
C ALA A 248 -10.99 3.64 -26.52
N GLU A 249 -11.77 4.70 -26.47
CA GLU A 249 -12.67 5.11 -27.55
C GLU A 249 -11.91 5.51 -28.83
N ASN A 250 -10.69 6.01 -28.67
CA ASN A 250 -9.84 6.48 -29.77
C ASN A 250 -8.73 5.50 -30.15
N LYS A 251 -8.89 4.23 -29.80
CA LYS A 251 -7.89 3.20 -30.09
C LYS A 251 -7.55 3.16 -31.58
N ASP A 252 -6.28 3.25 -31.89
CA ASP A 252 -5.74 3.00 -33.23
C ASP A 252 -5.08 1.62 -33.33
N SER A 253 -4.80 1.19 -34.56
CA SER A 253 -4.20 -0.09 -34.84
C SER A 253 -2.74 -0.17 -34.38
N PHE A 254 -2.15 -1.38 -34.40
CA PHE A 254 -0.76 -1.62 -34.08
C PHE A 254 0.19 -0.87 -35.00
N HIS A 255 1.20 -0.23 -34.40
CA HIS A 255 2.22 0.51 -35.11
C HIS A 255 3.60 0.08 -34.60
N ILE A 256 4.57 0.05 -35.49
CA ILE A 256 5.97 -0.19 -35.12
C ILE A 256 6.50 1.10 -34.47
N ILE A 257 7.15 1.02 -33.31
CA ILE A 257 7.82 2.17 -32.68
C ILE A 257 8.83 2.78 -33.66
N ASP A 258 9.34 1.94 -34.53
CA ASP A 258 10.30 2.27 -35.53
C ASP A 258 9.76 1.82 -36.88
N ASN A 259 9.40 2.76 -37.71
CA ASN A 259 9.01 2.53 -39.10
C ASN A 259 10.19 2.30 -40.02
N TYR A 260 11.33 1.95 -39.48
CA TYR A 260 12.53 1.71 -40.27
C TYR A 260 12.66 0.27 -40.73
N PRO A 261 13.37 0.03 -41.80
CA PRO A 261 13.62 -1.32 -42.30
C PRO A 261 14.20 -2.20 -41.19
N ALA A 262 13.73 -3.43 -41.12
CA ALA A 262 14.15 -4.44 -40.17
C ALA A 262 15.66 -4.36 -39.86
N GLY A 263 16.00 -4.26 -38.58
CA GLY A 263 17.36 -4.18 -38.09
C GLY A 263 17.80 -2.84 -37.49
N TRP A 264 16.90 -1.87 -37.34
CA TRP A 264 17.26 -0.52 -36.86
C TRP A 264 17.29 -0.37 -35.34
N ILE A 265 16.44 -1.08 -34.61
CA ILE A 265 16.47 -1.11 -33.15
C ILE A 265 17.52 -2.09 -32.62
N THR A 266 18.15 -2.86 -33.49
CA THR A 266 19.22 -3.78 -33.12
C THR A 266 20.57 -3.18 -33.43
N PRO A 267 21.34 -2.68 -32.47
CA PRO A 267 22.75 -2.40 -32.71
C PRO A 267 23.44 -3.71 -33.09
N LYS A 268 24.04 -3.73 -34.24
CA LYS A 268 24.84 -4.89 -34.73
C LYS A 268 26.04 -5.21 -33.84
N LYS A 269 26.28 -4.43 -32.80
CA LYS A 269 27.36 -4.62 -31.82
C LYS A 269 26.81 -4.41 -30.40
N SER A 270 26.89 -5.46 -29.61
CA SER A 270 26.69 -5.37 -28.17
C SER A 270 27.57 -4.29 -27.56
N PHE A 271 27.02 -3.40 -26.76
CA PHE A 271 27.66 -2.40 -25.92
C PHE A 271 27.80 -0.96 -26.44
N GLU A 272 27.35 -0.60 -27.61
CA GLU A 272 27.22 0.81 -27.96
C GLU A 272 25.79 1.26 -27.62
N MET A 273 25.65 2.17 -26.65
CA MET A 273 24.35 2.77 -26.35
C MET A 273 23.85 3.56 -27.55
N GLN A 274 22.74 3.14 -28.12
CA GLN A 274 22.06 3.89 -29.17
C GLN A 274 20.76 4.44 -28.60
N ALA A 275 20.45 5.67 -28.93
CA ALA A 275 19.20 6.30 -28.52
C ALA A 275 18.36 6.60 -29.77
N TYR A 276 17.08 6.33 -29.65
CA TYR A 276 16.09 6.53 -30.71
C TYR A 276 15.06 7.52 -30.20
N GLU A 277 14.86 8.59 -30.93
CA GLU A 277 13.77 9.53 -30.68
C GLU A 277 12.59 9.18 -31.59
N VAL A 278 11.44 8.95 -30.96
CA VAL A 278 10.16 8.74 -31.64
C VAL A 278 9.31 9.98 -31.44
N PRO A 279 9.32 10.93 -32.42
CA PRO A 279 8.69 12.24 -32.22
C PRO A 279 7.18 12.25 -32.49
N SER A 280 6.68 11.21 -33.15
CA SER A 280 5.28 11.16 -33.58
C SER A 280 4.79 9.75 -33.76
N HIS A 281 3.48 9.61 -33.74
CA HIS A 281 2.78 8.39 -34.03
C HIS A 281 2.49 8.29 -35.53
N TYR A 282 2.73 7.15 -36.13
CA TYR A 282 2.51 6.88 -37.56
C TYR A 282 1.22 6.09 -37.75
N LEU A 283 0.25 6.68 -38.43
CA LEU A 283 -1.02 6.04 -38.72
C LEU A 283 -0.85 4.93 -39.79
N ASN A 284 -1.37 3.74 -39.49
CA ASN A 284 -1.40 2.59 -40.39
C ASN A 284 -0.03 2.19 -40.97
N GLY A 285 1.04 2.31 -40.18
CA GLY A 285 2.38 1.93 -40.60
C GLY A 285 2.94 2.73 -41.77
N ARG A 286 2.41 3.89 -42.05
CA ARG A 286 2.94 4.81 -43.02
C ARG A 286 3.84 5.83 -42.35
N ASP A 287 5.03 5.83 -42.73
CA ASP A 287 5.81 6.91 -43.22
C ASP A 287 7.01 6.36 -43.93
N SER A 288 7.77 7.11 -44.51
CA SER A 288 8.43 8.36 -44.48
C SER A 288 8.18 9.21 -45.71
N TYR A 289 7.10 9.06 -46.38
CA TYR A 289 6.67 9.93 -47.50
C TYR A 289 5.22 9.69 -47.94
N GLY A 290 4.51 8.86 -47.26
CA GLY A 290 3.13 8.56 -47.57
C GLY A 290 2.09 8.98 -46.51
N ASN A 291 2.47 9.42 -45.44
CA ASN A 291 2.31 10.58 -44.56
C ASN A 291 1.00 10.76 -43.87
N LEU A 292 0.52 9.79 -43.12
CA LEU A 292 -0.42 10.09 -42.05
C LEU A 292 0.32 9.86 -40.74
N CYS A 293 0.99 10.88 -40.22
CA CYS A 293 1.52 10.89 -38.85
C CYS A 293 0.88 12.01 -38.03
N THR A 294 0.71 11.76 -36.77
CA THR A 294 0.32 12.76 -35.78
C THR A 294 1.34 12.79 -34.66
N ASN A 295 1.54 13.94 -34.06
CA ASN A 295 2.39 14.02 -32.89
C ASN A 295 1.73 13.31 -31.71
N PHE A 296 2.54 12.70 -30.85
CA PHE A 296 2.04 12.27 -29.55
C PHE A 296 1.57 13.48 -28.76
N SER A 297 0.49 13.28 -28.00
CA SER A 297 0.03 14.25 -27.01
C SER A 297 0.38 13.78 -25.62
N GLN A 298 0.58 14.73 -24.72
CA GLN A 298 0.77 14.38 -23.32
C GLN A 298 -0.50 13.69 -22.81
N GLY A 299 -0.32 12.56 -22.11
CA GLY A 299 -1.43 11.74 -21.67
C GLY A 299 -1.77 10.58 -22.60
N ASP A 300 -1.26 10.54 -23.83
CA ASP A 300 -1.41 9.37 -24.70
C ASP A 300 -0.85 8.11 -24.02
N ILE A 301 -1.51 7.00 -24.24
CA ILE A 301 -1.10 5.70 -23.72
C ILE A 301 -0.61 4.82 -24.88
N LEU A 302 0.50 4.15 -24.66
CA LEU A 302 1.06 3.17 -25.58
C LEU A 302 1.15 1.81 -24.90
N ASP A 303 0.55 0.80 -25.53
CA ASP A 303 0.60 -0.60 -25.12
C ASP A 303 1.67 -1.31 -25.97
N LEU A 304 2.78 -1.70 -25.36
CA LEU A 304 3.98 -2.18 -26.04
C LEU A 304 3.95 -3.70 -26.22
N HIS A 305 4.36 -4.16 -27.40
CA HIS A 305 4.43 -5.57 -27.78
C HIS A 305 5.75 -5.89 -28.49
N LEU A 306 6.19 -7.14 -28.38
CA LEU A 306 7.37 -7.64 -29.09
C LEU A 306 6.96 -8.39 -30.34
N MET A 307 7.62 -8.06 -31.46
CA MET A 307 7.58 -8.86 -32.67
C MET A 307 8.91 -9.55 -32.90
N LYS A 308 8.86 -10.81 -33.34
CA LYS A 308 10.04 -11.59 -33.73
C LYS A 308 9.82 -12.16 -35.12
N ASN A 309 10.74 -11.89 -36.02
CA ASN A 309 10.66 -12.33 -37.43
C ASN A 309 9.32 -11.95 -38.11
N GLY A 310 8.79 -10.75 -37.81
CA GLY A 310 7.55 -10.25 -38.37
C GLY A 310 6.27 -10.86 -37.79
N ASN A 311 6.38 -11.69 -36.75
CA ASN A 311 5.23 -12.25 -36.04
C ASN A 311 5.14 -11.67 -34.62
N LEU A 312 3.93 -11.31 -34.19
CA LEU A 312 3.68 -10.88 -32.84
C LEU A 312 3.95 -12.04 -31.88
N LEU A 313 4.85 -11.83 -30.93
CA LEU A 313 5.12 -12.77 -29.84
C LEU A 313 4.14 -12.51 -28.69
N ASP A 314 2.88 -12.31 -29.03
CA ASP A 314 1.89 -12.08 -28.01
C ASP A 314 1.23 -13.40 -27.66
N ASP A 315 1.51 -13.82 -26.48
CA ASP A 315 0.69 -14.76 -25.74
C ASP A 315 0.10 -14.05 -24.53
N THR A 316 -0.63 -14.74 -23.74
CA THR A 316 -1.28 -14.24 -22.52
C THR A 316 -0.31 -13.68 -21.47
N SER A 317 0.98 -13.76 -21.69
CA SER A 317 2.03 -13.38 -20.75
C SER A 317 2.99 -12.35 -21.32
N SER A 318 2.51 -11.17 -21.65
CA SER A 318 3.28 -10.05 -22.19
C SER A 318 4.81 -10.23 -22.22
N ARG A 319 5.39 -10.25 -23.42
CA ARG A 319 6.84 -10.38 -23.68
C ARG A 319 7.58 -9.05 -23.50
N VAL A 320 6.87 -7.98 -23.27
CA VAL A 320 7.43 -6.65 -22.97
C VAL A 320 6.98 -6.23 -21.58
N LYS A 321 7.91 -5.76 -20.77
CA LYS A 321 7.65 -5.21 -19.44
C LYS A 321 8.21 -3.81 -19.33
N VAL A 322 7.37 -2.93 -18.81
CA VAL A 322 7.78 -1.58 -18.40
C VAL A 322 7.93 -1.60 -16.89
N TYR A 323 9.10 -1.29 -16.41
CA TYR A 323 9.38 -1.30 -14.98
C TYR A 323 10.18 -0.07 -14.56
N MET A 324 10.22 0.17 -13.26
CA MET A 324 10.98 1.27 -12.69
C MET A 324 12.18 0.71 -11.92
N PHE A 325 13.31 1.35 -12.11
CA PHE A 325 14.51 1.06 -11.34
C PHE A 325 15.20 2.37 -10.98
N ASN A 326 15.38 2.62 -9.70
CA ASN A 326 15.95 3.87 -9.18
C ASN A 326 15.30 5.15 -9.74
N GLY A 327 13.98 5.14 -9.91
CA GLY A 327 13.21 6.28 -10.42
C GLY A 327 13.22 6.47 -11.93
N TYR A 328 13.82 5.55 -12.70
CA TYR A 328 13.86 5.61 -14.17
C TYR A 328 12.98 4.53 -14.79
N VAL A 329 12.39 4.85 -15.93
CA VAL A 329 11.55 3.92 -16.70
C VAL A 329 12.42 3.06 -17.61
N PHE A 330 12.21 1.76 -17.56
CA PHE A 330 12.86 0.76 -18.42
C PHE A 330 11.82 -0.07 -19.16
N VAL A 331 12.18 -0.52 -20.34
CA VAL A 331 11.46 -1.51 -21.12
C VAL A 331 12.36 -2.72 -21.26
N GLY A 332 11.93 -3.86 -20.74
CA GLY A 332 12.60 -5.15 -20.90
C GLY A 332 11.78 -6.06 -21.79
N CYS A 333 12.43 -6.77 -22.70
CA CYS A 333 11.81 -7.73 -23.60
C CYS A 333 12.33 -9.13 -23.33
N GLU A 334 11.45 -10.11 -23.53
CA GLU A 334 11.70 -11.53 -23.39
C GLU A 334 11.39 -12.24 -24.70
N ASP A 335 12.42 -12.75 -25.39
CA ASP A 335 12.27 -13.44 -26.66
C ASP A 335 12.31 -14.98 -26.53
N GLY A 336 12.58 -15.47 -25.32
CA GLY A 336 12.68 -16.88 -24.92
C GLY A 336 11.63 -17.31 -23.89
N ASP A 337 11.99 -18.28 -23.05
CA ASP A 337 11.12 -18.86 -22.02
C ASP A 337 11.74 -18.81 -20.61
N ASN A 338 12.85 -18.07 -20.45
CA ASN A 338 13.51 -17.93 -19.14
C ASN A 338 12.94 -16.79 -18.29
N TRP A 339 12.16 -15.89 -18.89
CA TRP A 339 11.48 -14.78 -18.24
C TRP A 339 12.41 -13.81 -17.49
N ASP A 340 13.61 -13.60 -18.03
CA ASP A 340 14.59 -12.70 -17.42
C ASP A 340 14.44 -11.23 -17.85
N TYR A 341 13.69 -10.97 -18.93
CA TYR A 341 13.37 -9.63 -19.48
C TYR A 341 14.61 -8.78 -19.77
N ASN A 342 15.71 -9.43 -20.07
CA ASN A 342 16.96 -8.78 -20.40
C ASN A 342 17.48 -9.14 -21.81
N ASP A 343 16.71 -9.89 -22.61
CA ASP A 343 17.03 -10.19 -24.01
C ASP A 343 17.18 -8.92 -24.82
N ARG A 344 16.31 -7.93 -24.52
CA ARG A 344 16.44 -6.59 -25.07
C ARG A 344 15.97 -5.58 -24.02
N MET A 345 16.81 -4.59 -23.71
CA MET A 345 16.54 -3.61 -22.68
C MET A 345 16.69 -2.19 -23.24
N PHE A 346 15.70 -1.36 -22.96
CA PHE A 346 15.73 0.07 -23.26
C PHE A 346 15.53 0.86 -21.98
N TRP A 347 16.22 1.96 -21.88
CA TRP A 347 15.97 3.01 -20.92
C TRP A 347 15.19 4.12 -21.59
N MET A 348 14.16 4.63 -20.90
CA MET A 348 13.37 5.78 -21.35
C MET A 348 13.73 7.01 -20.49
N PRO A 349 14.77 7.77 -20.86
CA PRO A 349 15.24 8.87 -20.02
C PRO A 349 14.25 10.02 -19.95
N TYR A 350 13.39 10.18 -20.94
CA TYR A 350 12.31 11.17 -20.93
C TYR A 350 11.17 10.79 -21.88
N GLY A 351 10.06 11.47 -21.73
CA GLY A 351 8.90 11.36 -22.63
C GLY A 351 7.90 10.28 -22.23
N ALA A 352 8.19 9.46 -21.22
CA ALA A 352 7.27 8.41 -20.79
C ALA A 352 7.28 8.16 -19.28
N ASP A 353 6.15 7.74 -18.77
CA ASP A 353 5.98 7.17 -17.44
C ASP A 353 5.39 5.76 -17.55
N ARG A 354 5.73 4.90 -16.58
CA ARG A 354 5.13 3.57 -16.47
C ARG A 354 3.67 3.69 -16.06
N VAL A 355 2.82 2.85 -16.68
CA VAL A 355 1.45 2.62 -16.25
C VAL A 355 1.33 1.18 -15.76
N GLU A 356 0.86 0.97 -14.55
CA GLU A 356 0.56 -0.38 -14.08
C GLU A 356 -0.67 -0.93 -14.80
N LYS A 357 -0.66 -2.23 -15.10
CA LYS A 357 -1.72 -2.85 -15.88
C LYS A 357 -3.01 -2.88 -15.09
N ALA A 358 -4.02 -2.15 -15.55
CA ALA A 358 -5.41 -2.46 -15.23
C ALA A 358 -5.90 -3.56 -16.19
N GLU A 359 -6.77 -4.45 -15.74
CA GLU A 359 -7.44 -5.37 -16.65
C GLU A 359 -8.27 -4.56 -17.66
N GLY A 360 -7.97 -4.77 -18.92
CA GLY A 360 -8.60 -4.03 -20.01
C GLY A 360 -7.79 -2.81 -20.48
N LEU A 361 -8.41 -2.01 -21.32
CA LEU A 361 -7.79 -0.81 -21.88
C LEU A 361 -7.66 0.27 -20.81
N PRO A 362 -6.60 1.09 -20.85
CA PRO A 362 -6.48 2.24 -19.95
C PRO A 362 -7.67 3.17 -20.18
N VAL A 363 -8.58 3.20 -19.25
CA VAL A 363 -9.67 4.19 -19.18
C VAL A 363 -9.21 5.26 -18.20
N PRO A 364 -9.47 6.54 -18.46
CA PRO A 364 -9.24 7.57 -17.44
C PRO A 364 -9.91 7.15 -16.14
N PRO A 365 -9.24 7.23 -15.02
CA PRO A 365 -9.77 6.67 -13.80
C PRO A 365 -11.04 7.40 -13.37
N GLU A 366 -12.01 6.64 -12.93
CA GLU A 366 -12.99 7.15 -11.97
C GLU A 366 -12.22 7.88 -10.85
N PRO A 367 -12.79 8.90 -10.21
CA PRO A 367 -12.10 9.57 -9.11
C PRO A 367 -11.58 8.54 -8.11
N SER A 368 -10.27 8.50 -7.91
CA SER A 368 -9.64 7.50 -7.07
C SER A 368 -10.26 7.50 -5.67
N GLU A 369 -10.53 6.31 -5.15
CA GLU A 369 -11.09 6.14 -3.81
C GLU A 369 -10.10 6.67 -2.76
N PRO A 370 -10.58 7.26 -1.68
CA PRO A 370 -9.75 7.61 -0.54
C PRO A 370 -9.06 6.38 0.02
N LYS A 371 -7.84 6.57 0.51
CA LYS A 371 -7.09 5.51 1.17
C LYS A 371 -7.85 5.00 2.39
N VAL A 372 -7.98 3.69 2.49
CA VAL A 372 -8.54 3.01 3.67
C VAL A 372 -7.44 2.79 4.71
N TRP A 373 -7.78 2.98 5.97
CA TRP A 373 -6.97 2.67 7.15
C TRP A 373 -7.72 1.67 7.99
N THR A 374 -7.05 0.62 8.47
CA THR A 374 -7.65 -0.38 9.35
C THR A 374 -7.12 -0.20 10.77
N TYR A 375 -8.03 0.03 11.70
CA TYR A 375 -7.75 0.11 13.14
C TYR A 375 -8.12 -1.21 13.79
N ILE A 376 -7.24 -1.70 14.65
CA ILE A 376 -7.35 -2.99 15.32
C ILE A 376 -7.01 -2.86 16.79
N TRP A 377 -7.75 -3.57 17.65
CA TRP A 377 -7.57 -3.53 19.11
C TRP A 377 -7.78 -4.89 19.78
N GLU A 378 -7.09 -5.06 20.91
CA GLU A 378 -7.46 -5.98 21.99
C GLU A 378 -8.46 -5.31 22.93
N ASP A 379 -9.37 -6.07 23.57
CA ASP A 379 -10.43 -5.53 24.44
C ASP A 379 -10.07 -5.53 25.93
N LYS A 380 -8.85 -5.96 26.29
CA LYS A 380 -8.40 -6.11 27.69
C LYS A 380 -6.89 -6.10 27.85
N ASP A 381 -6.45 -5.93 29.11
CA ASP A 381 -5.09 -6.28 29.51
C ASP A 381 -4.86 -7.79 29.38
N TYR A 382 -3.64 -8.20 29.05
CA TYR A 382 -3.26 -9.60 28.88
C TYR A 382 -4.11 -10.36 27.82
N GLY A 383 -4.26 -9.76 26.65
CA GLY A 383 -4.92 -10.38 25.50
C GLY A 383 -4.15 -11.57 24.92
N ASP A 384 -4.72 -12.21 23.92
CA ASP A 384 -4.07 -13.28 23.13
C ASP A 384 -3.36 -12.74 21.88
N TYR A 385 -3.41 -11.43 21.69
CA TYR A 385 -2.79 -10.67 20.61
C TYR A 385 -3.17 -11.20 19.23
N ASP A 386 -4.44 -11.51 19.04
CA ASP A 386 -5.00 -11.74 17.71
C ASP A 386 -5.50 -10.43 17.05
N LEU A 387 -5.60 -9.35 17.83
CA LEU A 387 -5.89 -7.98 17.41
C LEU A 387 -7.17 -7.88 16.55
N ASN A 388 -8.15 -8.67 16.87
CA ASN A 388 -9.42 -8.72 16.16
C ASN A 388 -10.64 -8.42 17.04
N ASP A 389 -10.43 -8.07 18.32
CA ASP A 389 -11.50 -7.79 19.28
C ASP A 389 -12.38 -6.62 18.84
N CYS A 390 -11.79 -5.63 18.20
CA CYS A 390 -12.52 -4.60 17.47
C CYS A 390 -11.73 -4.20 16.22
N VAL A 391 -12.37 -4.27 15.06
CA VAL A 391 -11.78 -3.87 13.78
C VAL A 391 -12.69 -2.88 13.08
N ILE A 392 -12.15 -1.73 12.72
CA ILE A 392 -12.83 -0.75 11.90
C ILE A 392 -11.98 -0.35 10.68
N GLU A 393 -12.65 -0.09 9.58
CA GLU A 393 -12.05 0.55 8.39
C GLU A 393 -12.47 2.02 8.37
N VAL A 394 -11.50 2.91 8.14
CA VAL A 394 -11.71 4.36 8.14
C VAL A 394 -11.09 4.98 6.90
N GLN A 395 -11.83 5.84 6.24
CA GLN A 395 -11.36 6.61 5.09
C GLN A 395 -12.00 7.99 5.07
N GLU A 396 -11.42 8.93 4.31
CA GLU A 396 -12.16 10.15 3.98
C GLU A 396 -13.38 9.81 3.12
N ASN A 397 -14.47 10.57 3.26
CA ASN A 397 -15.61 10.38 2.38
C ASN A 397 -15.27 10.82 0.95
N LYS A 398 -15.57 9.98 -0.03
CA LYS A 398 -15.25 10.21 -1.45
C LYS A 398 -15.80 11.56 -1.98
N ASN A 399 -16.99 11.92 -1.55
CA ASN A 399 -17.71 13.10 -2.06
C ASN A 399 -17.47 14.35 -1.21
N ASP A 400 -17.02 14.19 0.03
CA ASP A 400 -16.81 15.29 0.97
C ASP A 400 -15.64 14.97 1.92
N ARG A 401 -14.43 15.42 1.57
CA ARG A 401 -13.18 15.15 2.30
C ARG A 401 -13.14 15.77 3.71
N THR A 402 -14.14 16.59 4.06
CA THR A 402 -14.31 17.08 5.44
C THR A 402 -15.00 16.06 6.35
N LYS A 403 -15.40 14.92 5.81
CA LYS A 403 -16.04 13.82 6.53
C LYS A 403 -15.21 12.55 6.47
N LEU A 404 -15.46 11.67 7.44
CA LEU A 404 -14.92 10.31 7.51
C LEU A 404 -16.04 9.31 7.30
N ASP A 405 -15.76 8.29 6.52
CA ASP A 405 -16.50 7.05 6.44
C ASP A 405 -15.85 6.06 7.39
N ILE A 406 -16.58 5.62 8.41
CA ILE A 406 -16.12 4.69 9.44
C ILE A 406 -16.98 3.44 9.34
N THR A 407 -16.37 2.29 9.14
CA THR A 407 -17.05 1.01 8.95
C THR A 407 -16.62 0.03 10.06
N LEU A 408 -17.56 -0.41 10.88
CA LEU A 408 -17.33 -1.52 11.81
C LEU A 408 -17.37 -2.82 11.01
N VAL A 409 -16.24 -3.56 10.99
CA VAL A 409 -16.09 -4.74 10.13
C VAL A 409 -16.00 -6.05 10.90
N ALA A 410 -15.42 -6.06 12.13
CA ALA A 410 -15.33 -7.26 12.95
C ALA A 410 -15.34 -6.95 14.45
N LEU A 411 -15.81 -7.92 15.23
CA LEU A 411 -15.77 -7.96 16.68
C LEU A 411 -15.37 -9.35 17.15
N GLY A 412 -14.16 -9.51 17.68
CA GLY A 412 -13.64 -10.72 18.33
C GLY A 412 -13.75 -10.63 19.85
N GLY A 413 -13.92 -9.44 20.39
CA GLY A 413 -14.06 -9.22 21.83
C GLY A 413 -15.39 -9.72 22.40
N ALA A 414 -15.31 -10.40 23.53
CA ALA A 414 -16.48 -10.88 24.24
C ALA A 414 -17.14 -9.82 25.14
N ARG A 415 -16.51 -8.68 25.32
CA ARG A 415 -16.99 -7.60 26.18
C ARG A 415 -18.02 -6.72 25.50
N GLN A 416 -18.76 -5.95 26.28
CA GLN A 416 -19.51 -4.82 25.73
C GLN A 416 -18.52 -3.76 25.26
N LEU A 417 -18.68 -3.30 24.01
CA LEU A 417 -17.74 -2.40 23.35
C LEU A 417 -18.42 -1.13 22.84
N TRP A 418 -17.74 0.00 22.98
CA TRP A 418 -18.13 1.31 22.45
C TRP A 418 -16.94 1.96 21.78
N LEU A 419 -17.19 2.75 20.74
CA LEU A 419 -16.15 3.50 20.03
C LEU A 419 -16.43 4.99 20.08
N GLY A 420 -15.43 5.78 20.39
CA GLY A 420 -15.47 7.24 20.37
C GLY A 420 -14.21 7.86 19.79
N PHE A 421 -14.30 9.14 19.43
CA PHE A 421 -13.13 9.95 19.13
C PHE A 421 -12.45 10.42 20.41
N ASP A 422 -11.12 10.36 20.44
CA ASP A 422 -10.33 10.87 21.57
C ASP A 422 -10.39 12.41 21.63
N ASN A 423 -10.98 12.90 22.69
CA ASN A 423 -10.81 14.30 23.07
C ASN A 423 -9.56 14.38 23.96
N LYS A 424 -8.50 15.03 23.51
CA LYS A 424 -7.17 15.09 24.19
C LYS A 424 -7.20 15.33 25.70
N ASN A 425 -8.31 15.86 26.22
CA ASN A 425 -8.55 16.14 27.64
C ASN A 425 -9.50 15.15 28.28
N ALA A 426 -10.00 14.15 27.57
CA ALA A 426 -10.96 13.20 28.09
C ALA A 426 -10.31 12.27 29.14
N LYS A 427 -10.94 12.14 30.31
CA LYS A 427 -10.49 11.28 31.41
C LYS A 427 -11.32 10.01 31.55
N THR A 428 -12.52 10.00 30.98
CA THR A 428 -13.46 8.90 31.06
C THR A 428 -14.15 8.66 29.72
N TYR A 429 -14.72 7.48 29.52
CA TYR A 429 -15.48 7.17 28.29
C TYR A 429 -16.60 8.19 28.01
N LYS A 430 -17.19 8.75 29.02
CA LYS A 430 -18.26 9.77 28.90
C LYS A 430 -17.75 11.09 28.31
N ASP A 431 -16.45 11.33 28.35
CA ASP A 431 -15.83 12.54 27.86
C ASP A 431 -15.43 12.43 26.36
N TYR A 432 -15.57 11.24 25.78
CA TYR A 432 -15.28 11.00 24.36
C TYR A 432 -16.51 11.31 23.50
N THR A 433 -16.27 11.81 22.28
CA THR A 433 -17.34 11.98 21.30
C THR A 433 -17.65 10.61 20.69
N PRO A 434 -18.84 10.04 20.91
CA PRO A 434 -19.15 8.71 20.40
C PRO A 434 -19.20 8.71 18.86
N VAL A 435 -18.62 7.66 18.25
CA VAL A 435 -18.80 7.35 16.82
C VAL A 435 -20.21 6.81 16.61
N TRP A 436 -20.65 5.87 17.45
CA TRP A 436 -22.02 5.38 17.51
C TRP A 436 -22.56 5.52 18.93
N ASN A 437 -23.82 5.94 19.04
CA ASN A 437 -24.53 6.02 20.33
C ASN A 437 -25.10 4.67 20.78
N LYS A 438 -24.41 3.57 20.42
CA LYS A 438 -24.82 2.20 20.71
C LYS A 438 -23.62 1.32 20.99
N GLU A 439 -23.85 0.26 21.75
CA GLU A 439 -22.91 -0.83 21.93
C GLU A 439 -22.68 -1.56 20.60
N LEU A 440 -21.42 -1.91 20.29
CA LEU A 440 -21.01 -2.32 18.96
C LEU A 440 -21.63 -3.64 18.48
N HIS A 441 -21.82 -4.65 19.35
CA HIS A 441 -22.51 -5.89 18.98
C HIS A 441 -23.96 -5.63 18.55
N SER A 442 -24.62 -4.71 19.24
CA SER A 442 -25.99 -4.33 18.91
C SER A 442 -26.12 -3.65 17.55
N LEU A 443 -25.06 -2.97 17.07
CA LEU A 443 -25.01 -2.40 15.73
C LEU A 443 -24.98 -3.48 14.66
N LEU A 444 -24.24 -4.56 14.90
CA LEU A 444 -24.16 -5.71 13.99
C LEU A 444 -25.38 -6.65 14.12
N GLY A 445 -26.34 -6.31 14.98
CA GLY A 445 -27.56 -7.10 15.19
C GLY A 445 -27.32 -8.43 15.90
N VAL A 446 -26.25 -8.54 16.69
CA VAL A 446 -25.89 -9.76 17.42
C VAL A 446 -25.92 -9.52 18.95
N ALA A 447 -25.98 -10.59 19.72
CA ALA A 447 -25.86 -10.50 21.17
C ALA A 447 -24.42 -10.15 21.58
N THR A 448 -24.27 -9.42 22.69
CA THR A 448 -22.96 -9.16 23.31
C THR A 448 -22.18 -10.47 23.50
N GLY A 449 -20.91 -10.45 23.20
CA GLY A 449 -20.03 -11.62 23.27
C GLY A 449 -20.10 -12.55 22.06
N THR A 450 -20.87 -12.19 21.03
CA THR A 450 -20.84 -12.92 19.76
C THR A 450 -19.62 -12.50 18.95
N LEU A 451 -18.74 -13.43 18.65
CA LEU A 451 -17.54 -13.21 17.84
C LEU A 451 -17.92 -13.14 16.36
N VAL A 452 -17.78 -11.96 15.75
CA VAL A 452 -18.32 -11.66 14.42
C VAL A 452 -17.21 -11.34 13.45
N ASN A 453 -17.24 -11.97 12.26
CA ASN A 453 -16.28 -11.77 11.17
C ASN A 453 -14.81 -12.04 11.57
N THR A 454 -14.62 -12.92 12.54
CA THR A 454 -13.31 -13.41 13.01
C THR A 454 -13.11 -14.90 12.71
N GLY A 455 -13.86 -15.43 11.73
CA GLY A 455 -13.83 -16.83 11.33
C GLY A 455 -14.92 -17.70 11.99
N ARG A 456 -15.81 -17.13 12.80
CA ARG A 456 -16.92 -17.84 13.49
C ARG A 456 -18.28 -17.42 12.96
N ALA A 457 -18.88 -16.38 13.51
CA ALA A 457 -20.14 -15.83 13.00
C ALA A 457 -19.88 -14.77 11.93
N SER A 458 -20.86 -14.50 11.07
CA SER A 458 -20.81 -13.45 10.05
C SER A 458 -21.94 -12.45 10.25
N ALA A 459 -21.63 -11.17 10.08
CA ALA A 459 -22.60 -10.10 9.98
C ALA A 459 -22.18 -9.10 8.89
N ASN A 460 -23.14 -8.33 8.38
CA ASN A 460 -22.84 -7.26 7.46
C ASN A 460 -22.14 -6.12 8.20
N PRO A 461 -21.05 -5.55 7.65
CA PRO A 461 -20.43 -4.35 8.20
C PRO A 461 -21.41 -3.19 8.31
N VAL A 462 -21.20 -2.35 9.32
CA VAL A 462 -22.05 -1.16 9.58
C VAL A 462 -21.21 0.09 9.40
N LYS A 463 -21.64 0.94 8.47
CA LYS A 463 -20.97 2.19 8.11
C LYS A 463 -21.69 3.41 8.68
N ILE A 464 -20.92 4.41 9.11
CA ILE A 464 -21.38 5.75 9.44
C ILE A 464 -20.49 6.79 8.75
N THR A 465 -21.06 7.92 8.37
CA THR A 465 -20.32 9.08 7.87
C THR A 465 -20.43 10.21 8.87
N LEU A 466 -19.32 10.73 9.37
CA LEU A 466 -19.25 11.78 10.38
C LEU A 466 -18.31 12.91 9.95
N PRO A 467 -18.50 14.15 10.45
CA PRO A 467 -17.51 15.20 10.28
C PRO A 467 -16.13 14.74 10.77
N LYS A 468 -15.10 15.04 10.00
CA LYS A 468 -13.71 14.78 10.40
C LYS A 468 -13.34 15.76 11.50
N PRO A 469 -12.91 15.29 12.68
CA PRO A 469 -12.50 16.17 13.78
C PRO A 469 -11.33 17.08 13.34
N GLU A 470 -11.29 18.29 13.90
CA GLU A 470 -10.18 19.19 13.66
C GLU A 470 -8.84 18.56 14.11
N GLY A 471 -7.83 18.67 13.26
CA GLY A 471 -6.51 18.06 13.50
C GLY A 471 -6.49 16.53 13.42
N PHE A 472 -7.51 15.91 12.81
CA PHE A 472 -7.54 14.46 12.62
C PHE A 472 -6.37 14.00 11.74
N ASP A 473 -5.61 13.03 12.24
CA ASP A 473 -4.55 12.33 11.54
C ASP A 473 -4.78 10.83 11.67
N PHE A 474 -4.79 10.11 10.55
CA PHE A 474 -5.14 8.67 10.52
C PHE A 474 -4.19 7.80 11.34
N GLN A 475 -2.93 8.16 11.48
CA GLN A 475 -1.96 7.35 12.23
C GLN A 475 -1.94 7.68 13.73
N THR A 476 -2.07 8.94 14.06
CA THR A 476 -1.93 9.45 15.44
C THR A 476 -3.25 9.86 16.06
N CYS A 477 -4.27 10.02 15.28
CA CYS A 477 -5.58 10.28 15.80
C CYS A 477 -6.18 9.06 16.47
N SER A 478 -6.79 9.40 17.32
CA SER A 478 -7.27 8.70 18.41
C SER A 478 -8.74 8.43 18.28
N PHE A 479 -9.01 7.22 17.87
CA PHE A 479 -10.18 6.53 18.36
C PHE A 479 -9.87 5.96 19.74
N VAL A 480 -10.90 5.85 20.56
CA VAL A 480 -10.84 5.17 21.84
C VAL A 480 -11.89 4.07 21.87
N LEU A 481 -11.43 2.86 22.10
CA LEU A 481 -12.29 1.72 22.37
C LEU A 481 -12.57 1.67 23.87
N GLY A 482 -13.85 1.76 24.25
CA GLY A 482 -14.31 1.50 25.62
C GLY A 482 -14.75 0.04 25.72
N ALA A 483 -14.03 -0.78 26.47
CA ALA A 483 -14.39 -2.17 26.72
C ALA A 483 -14.80 -2.32 28.20
N LYS A 484 -16.03 -2.79 28.46
CA LYS A 484 -16.53 -2.93 29.84
C LYS A 484 -15.83 -4.07 30.56
N HIS A 485 -15.34 -3.81 31.76
CA HIS A 485 -14.78 -4.84 32.65
C HIS A 485 -15.78 -5.95 32.92
N SER A 486 -15.35 -7.18 32.87
CA SER A 486 -16.12 -8.31 33.37
C SER A 486 -16.17 -8.29 34.92
N ASP A 487 -17.09 -9.02 35.50
CA ASP A 487 -17.13 -9.19 36.97
C ASP A 487 -15.86 -9.89 37.49
N GLU A 488 -15.25 -10.77 36.69
CA GLU A 488 -13.99 -11.42 37.01
C GLU A 488 -12.85 -10.39 37.08
N ASP A 489 -12.72 -9.51 36.07
CA ASP A 489 -11.72 -8.44 36.07
C ASP A 489 -11.86 -7.56 37.30
N LYS A 490 -13.09 -7.15 37.64
CA LYS A 490 -13.38 -6.31 38.81
C LYS A 490 -13.08 -7.02 40.12
N ASN A 491 -13.25 -8.33 40.17
CA ASN A 491 -12.93 -9.12 41.36
C ASN A 491 -11.42 -9.32 41.53
N MET A 492 -10.68 -9.35 40.45
CA MET A 492 -9.22 -9.63 40.48
C MET A 492 -8.34 -8.37 40.56
N MET A 493 -8.79 -7.24 40.00
CA MET A 493 -8.02 -6.00 39.91
C MET A 493 -8.72 -4.80 40.53
N ASN A 494 -7.95 -3.80 40.92
CA ASN A 494 -8.47 -2.52 41.43
C ASN A 494 -8.58 -1.51 40.28
N TYR A 495 -9.64 -1.62 39.47
CA TYR A 495 -9.93 -0.61 38.46
C TYR A 495 -10.69 0.57 39.04
N ASP A 496 -10.30 1.80 38.66
CA ASP A 496 -10.95 3.03 39.12
C ASP A 496 -12.29 3.30 38.42
N ASN A 497 -12.60 2.55 37.36
CA ASN A 497 -13.82 2.70 36.56
C ASN A 497 -14.29 1.35 36.01
N ASP A 498 -15.43 1.35 35.32
CA ASP A 498 -16.06 0.14 34.78
C ASP A 498 -15.54 -0.27 33.41
N PHE A 499 -14.58 0.47 32.82
CA PHE A 499 -14.14 0.27 31.44
C PHE A 499 -12.62 0.32 31.31
N TYR A 500 -12.09 -0.50 30.40
CA TYR A 500 -10.82 -0.23 29.74
C TYR A 500 -11.03 0.90 28.74
N TYR A 501 -10.06 1.82 28.66
CA TYR A 501 -10.01 2.87 27.63
C TYR A 501 -8.78 2.63 26.79
N ILE A 502 -9.00 2.01 25.62
CA ILE A 502 -7.93 1.47 24.80
C ILE A 502 -7.72 2.39 23.61
N LYS A 503 -6.55 2.98 23.54
CA LYS A 503 -6.09 3.82 22.44
C LYS A 503 -5.17 3.03 21.53
N ILE A 504 -4.67 3.66 20.48
CA ILE A 504 -3.57 3.11 19.70
C ILE A 504 -2.31 3.11 20.56
N ALA A 505 -1.58 2.02 20.54
CA ALA A 505 -0.37 1.83 21.33
C ALA A 505 0.72 2.84 20.93
N THR A 506 1.42 3.36 21.92
CA THR A 506 2.51 4.33 21.77
C THR A 506 3.83 3.74 22.27
N VAL A 507 4.91 4.50 22.18
CA VAL A 507 6.23 4.08 22.64
C VAL A 507 6.20 3.56 24.07
N GLY A 508 6.78 2.39 24.30
CA GLY A 508 6.90 1.75 25.61
C GLY A 508 5.67 0.96 26.07
N GLN A 509 4.65 0.85 25.24
CA GLN A 509 3.45 0.03 25.47
C GLN A 509 3.52 -1.30 24.72
N ASP A 510 2.66 -2.23 25.11
CA ASP A 510 2.38 -3.45 24.36
C ASP A 510 1.49 -3.14 23.12
N PRO A 511 1.46 -4.02 22.11
CA PRO A 511 0.72 -3.78 20.87
C PRO A 511 -0.80 -4.02 21.02
N HIS A 512 -1.45 -3.37 21.99
CA HIS A 512 -2.89 -3.53 22.26
C HIS A 512 -3.80 -2.79 21.27
N GLY A 513 -3.26 -1.94 20.42
CA GLY A 513 -3.99 -1.24 19.37
C GLY A 513 -3.02 -0.69 18.32
N ILE A 514 -3.29 -0.99 17.05
CA ILE A 514 -2.42 -0.62 15.91
C ILE A 514 -3.27 -0.08 14.77
N VAL A 515 -2.67 0.80 13.95
CA VAL A 515 -3.27 1.32 12.71
C VAL A 515 -2.50 0.78 11.51
N ILE A 516 -3.17 0.03 10.66
CA ILE A 516 -2.62 -0.49 9.41
C ILE A 516 -2.97 0.50 8.28
N PRO A 517 -1.98 0.95 7.48
CA PRO A 517 -2.18 1.99 6.47
C PRO A 517 -2.79 1.48 5.16
N GLU A 518 -3.61 0.44 5.23
CA GLU A 518 -4.36 -0.11 4.09
C GLU A 518 -5.55 -0.93 4.57
N LYS A 519 -6.41 -1.38 3.63
CA LYS A 519 -7.41 -2.40 3.90
C LYS A 519 -6.72 -3.72 4.22
N TRP A 520 -6.92 -4.24 5.44
CA TRP A 520 -6.14 -5.33 5.99
C TRP A 520 -6.97 -6.60 6.26
N GLN A 521 -6.28 -7.74 6.37
CA GLN A 521 -6.86 -9.02 6.75
C GLN A 521 -6.46 -9.33 8.19
N TRP A 522 -7.38 -9.19 9.13
CA TRP A 522 -7.09 -9.48 10.54
C TRP A 522 -7.01 -10.98 10.81
N PRO A 523 -6.24 -11.41 11.83
CA PRO A 523 -6.15 -12.80 12.23
C PRO A 523 -7.52 -13.40 12.57
N THR A 524 -7.67 -14.70 12.37
CA THR A 524 -8.86 -15.42 12.85
C THR A 524 -8.80 -15.55 14.37
N GLU A 525 -9.95 -15.67 14.98
CA GLU A 525 -10.14 -15.82 16.44
C GLU A 525 -9.13 -16.79 17.07
N LYS A 526 -8.45 -16.35 18.12
CA LYS A 526 -7.39 -17.07 18.85
C LYS A 526 -6.14 -17.40 18.03
N THR A 527 -5.96 -16.73 16.91
CA THR A 527 -4.73 -16.82 16.13
C THR A 527 -3.86 -15.62 16.44
N CYS A 528 -2.84 -15.81 17.24
CA CYS A 528 -1.90 -14.72 17.60
C CYS A 528 -1.31 -14.08 16.34
N ILE A 529 -1.16 -12.77 16.35
CA ILE A 529 -0.65 -11.97 15.21
C ILE A 529 0.70 -12.50 14.67
N LYS A 530 1.58 -12.98 15.54
CA LYS A 530 2.87 -13.59 15.14
C LYS A 530 2.70 -14.83 14.25
N ASP A 531 1.61 -15.55 14.44
CA ASP A 531 1.31 -16.78 13.69
C ASP A 531 0.58 -16.47 12.39
N ALA A 532 -0.20 -15.39 12.37
CA ALA A 532 -0.88 -14.90 11.19
C ALA A 532 0.07 -14.08 10.29
N TYR A 533 1.01 -13.36 10.90
CA TYR A 533 1.99 -12.49 10.25
C TYR A 533 3.39 -12.71 10.85
N PRO A 534 4.15 -13.71 10.40
CA PRO A 534 5.44 -14.07 11.03
C PRO A 534 6.47 -12.93 11.06
N GLN A 535 6.42 -12.00 10.11
CA GLN A 535 7.31 -10.84 10.08
C GLN A 535 6.99 -9.79 11.16
N PHE A 536 5.82 -9.86 11.80
CA PHE A 536 5.47 -9.01 12.93
C PHE A 536 6.49 -9.11 14.06
N ASN A 537 7.00 -10.31 14.34
CA ASN A 537 8.03 -10.54 15.37
C ASN A 537 9.34 -9.79 15.06
N THR A 538 9.74 -9.76 13.79
CA THR A 538 10.94 -9.02 13.38
C THR A 538 10.76 -7.52 13.55
N TRP A 539 9.59 -7.00 13.15
CA TRP A 539 9.27 -5.59 13.26
C TRP A 539 9.09 -5.13 14.71
N SER A 540 8.43 -5.92 15.55
CA SER A 540 8.25 -5.58 16.97
C SER A 540 9.54 -5.61 17.78
N ALA A 541 10.50 -6.44 17.38
CA ALA A 541 11.83 -6.51 18.00
C ALA A 541 12.81 -5.43 17.49
N ASP A 542 12.58 -4.93 16.27
CA ASP A 542 13.37 -3.86 15.64
C ASP A 542 12.47 -3.13 14.63
N HIS A 543 11.92 -1.98 15.05
CA HIS A 543 10.96 -1.20 14.27
C HIS A 543 11.51 -0.68 12.92
N THR A 544 12.81 -0.81 12.68
CA THR A 544 13.43 -0.44 11.38
C THR A 544 13.38 -1.58 10.36
N LYS A 545 13.01 -2.80 10.79
CA LYS A 545 12.95 -4.00 9.94
C LYS A 545 11.52 -4.42 9.68
N ALA A 546 11.31 -5.14 8.59
CA ALA A 546 10.01 -5.72 8.20
C ALA A 546 8.84 -4.73 8.36
N GLN A 547 9.04 -3.46 7.96
CA GLN A 547 8.07 -2.38 8.14
C GLN A 547 6.76 -2.58 7.34
N ASP A 548 6.76 -3.51 6.42
CA ASP A 548 5.63 -3.94 5.60
C ASP A 548 5.06 -5.32 6.00
N TRP A 549 5.36 -5.80 7.22
CA TRP A 549 4.98 -7.11 7.74
C TRP A 549 3.49 -7.46 7.52
N TYR A 550 2.61 -6.47 7.54
CA TYR A 550 1.17 -6.60 7.39
C TYR A 550 0.72 -7.01 5.98
N LYS A 551 1.62 -7.01 5.00
CA LYS A 551 1.36 -7.43 3.61
C LYS A 551 1.52 -8.94 3.39
N TYR A 552 2.08 -9.68 4.35
CA TYR A 552 2.45 -11.08 4.20
C TYR A 552 1.71 -12.01 5.16
N PRO A 553 0.38 -12.18 4.98
CA PRO A 553 -0.42 -13.06 5.82
C PRO A 553 -0.16 -14.53 5.52
N VAL A 554 -0.25 -15.37 6.54
CA VAL A 554 -0.28 -16.83 6.39
C VAL A 554 -1.69 -17.25 5.97
N SER A 555 -1.79 -17.94 4.84
CA SER A 555 -3.06 -18.46 4.33
C SER A 555 -3.79 -19.33 5.37
N GLY A 556 -5.09 -19.10 5.55
CA GLY A 556 -5.92 -19.81 6.51
C GLY A 556 -5.82 -19.34 7.96
N LYS A 557 -4.91 -18.40 8.26
CA LYS A 557 -4.78 -17.80 9.61
C LYS A 557 -5.36 -16.40 9.70
N VAL A 558 -5.82 -15.86 8.60
CA VAL A 558 -6.46 -14.54 8.50
C VAL A 558 -7.85 -14.66 7.90
N VAL A 559 -8.71 -13.69 8.21
CA VAL A 559 -10.04 -13.61 7.59
C VAL A 559 -9.87 -13.16 6.13
N PRO A 560 -10.48 -13.87 5.16
CA PRO A 560 -10.37 -13.51 3.75
C PRO A 560 -10.88 -12.09 3.46
N LYS A 561 -10.22 -11.36 2.58
CA LYS A 561 -10.75 -10.08 2.05
C LYS A 561 -12.09 -10.36 1.34
N LYS A 562 -13.13 -9.64 1.75
CA LYS A 562 -14.43 -9.65 1.07
C LYS A 562 -14.49 -8.51 0.06
#